data_2c0348d462f1cbf1530d2b5a84ab9b34
#
_entry.id   2c0348d462f1cbf1530d2b5a84ab9b34
#
_cell.length_a   1.000
_cell.length_b   1.000
_cell.length_c   1.000
_cell.angle_alpha   90.00
_cell.angle_beta   90.00
_cell.angle_gamma   90.00
#
_symmetry.space_group_name_H-M   'P 1'
#
loop_
_entity.id
_entity.type
_entity.pdbx_description
1 polymer ?
#
loop_
_entity_poly.entity_id
_entity_poly.type
_entity_poly.pdbx_seq_one_letter_code
_entity_poly.pdbx_strand_id
1 'polypeptide(L)'
;MLFRSGVATAINFQPTGGGKAAVTGDFVLIGSEVNPVIKALRANGIEVTALHSHMLNETPRLFFMHFWANDYAKKLARGLRAALDRTNSK
;
A
#
# COMPACT_ATOMS: atom_id res chain seq x y z
N MET A 1 -3.22 -0.47 16.19
CA MET A 1 -2.96 0.17 14.93
C MET A 1 -2.10 1.39 15.08
N LEU A 2 -1.07 1.49 14.31
CA LEU A 2 -0.17 2.60 14.38
C LEU A 2 -0.44 3.64 13.32
N PHE A 3 -0.52 4.87 13.74
CA PHE A 3 -0.65 5.99 12.82
C PHE A 3 0.61 6.82 12.84
N ARG A 4 1.03 7.30 11.68
CA ARG A 4 2.12 8.23 11.55
C ARG A 4 1.51 9.58 11.33
N SER A 5 1.52 10.42 12.36
CA SER A 5 1.02 11.79 12.22
C SER A 5 -0.38 11.85 11.60
N GLY A 6 -1.25 10.96 12.03
CA GLY A 6 -2.59 10.89 11.49
C GLY A 6 -2.71 10.18 10.16
N VAL A 7 -1.62 9.64 9.66
CA VAL A 7 -1.59 8.91 8.41
C VAL A 7 -1.90 7.45 8.66
N ALA A 8 -2.65 6.81 7.76
CA ALA A 8 -3.07 5.44 7.93
C ALA A 8 -2.96 4.67 6.63
N THR A 9 -2.88 3.36 6.76
CA THR A 9 -2.97 2.43 5.64
C THR A 9 -4.21 1.58 5.84
N ALA A 10 -4.99 1.44 4.79
CA ALA A 10 -6.18 0.60 4.81
C ALA A 10 -6.00 -0.53 3.81
N ILE A 11 -6.25 -1.77 4.25
CA ILE A 11 -6.08 -2.95 3.42
C ILE A 11 -7.29 -3.85 3.59
N ASN A 12 -7.89 -4.25 2.48
CA ASN A 12 -9.02 -5.16 2.43
C ASN A 12 -8.64 -6.44 1.73
N PHE A 13 -8.84 -7.58 2.39
CA PHE A 13 -8.68 -8.89 1.80
C PHE A 13 -10.04 -9.53 1.59
N GLN A 14 -10.24 -10.08 0.39
CA GLN A 14 -11.46 -10.79 0.04
C GLN A 14 -11.08 -12.17 -0.47
N PRO A 15 -11.29 -13.24 0.29
CA PRO A 15 -10.98 -14.59 -0.20
C PRO A 15 -11.77 -14.90 -1.46
N THR A 16 -11.11 -15.52 -2.45
CA THR A 16 -11.74 -15.86 -3.72
C THR A 16 -11.74 -17.36 -3.99
N GLY A 17 -11.18 -18.16 -3.08
CA GLY A 17 -11.16 -19.62 -3.20
C GLY A 17 -9.80 -20.14 -3.61
N GLY A 18 -9.50 -21.39 -3.26
CA GLY A 18 -8.25 -22.03 -3.64
C GLY A 18 -7.00 -21.41 -3.04
N GLY A 19 -7.13 -20.77 -1.87
CA GLY A 19 -6.00 -20.09 -1.25
C GLY A 19 -5.69 -18.73 -1.83
N LYS A 20 -6.53 -18.24 -2.73
CA LYS A 20 -6.38 -16.94 -3.35
C LYS A 20 -7.24 -15.89 -2.69
N ALA A 21 -6.89 -14.65 -2.92
CA ALA A 21 -7.64 -13.51 -2.42
C ALA A 21 -7.51 -12.33 -3.38
N ALA A 22 -8.53 -11.50 -3.41
CA ALA A 22 -8.43 -10.18 -4.01
C ALA A 22 -8.08 -9.22 -2.89
N VAL A 23 -7.17 -8.31 -3.13
CA VAL A 23 -6.79 -7.30 -2.16
C VAL A 23 -6.90 -5.93 -2.80
N THR A 24 -7.45 -4.99 -2.06
CA THR A 24 -7.47 -3.59 -2.43
C THR A 24 -7.07 -2.78 -1.23
N GLY A 25 -6.58 -1.58 -1.48
CA GLY A 25 -6.28 -0.71 -0.36
C GLY A 25 -5.59 0.56 -0.75
N ASP A 26 -5.23 1.29 0.27
CA ASP A 26 -4.59 2.58 0.15
C ASP A 26 -3.41 2.66 1.10
N PHE A 27 -2.32 3.22 0.61
CA PHE A 27 -1.26 3.72 1.47
C PHE A 27 -1.35 5.24 1.50
N VAL A 28 -1.10 5.81 2.66
CA VAL A 28 -0.91 7.25 2.77
C VAL A 28 0.57 7.45 3.10
N LEU A 29 1.28 8.11 2.22
CA LEU A 29 2.75 8.14 2.23
C LEU A 29 3.28 9.56 2.16
N ILE A 30 4.45 9.78 2.75
CA ILE A 30 5.22 10.98 2.46
C ILE A 30 6.05 10.74 1.21
N GLY A 31 6.57 11.84 0.62
CA GLY A 31 7.25 11.76 -0.68
C GLY A 31 8.36 10.73 -0.77
N SER A 32 9.18 10.62 0.28
CA SER A 32 10.32 9.71 0.27
C SER A 32 9.93 8.24 0.30
N GLU A 33 8.68 7.93 0.64
CA GLU A 33 8.19 6.56 0.72
C GLU A 33 7.57 6.07 -0.58
N VAL A 34 7.23 7.00 -1.50
CA VAL A 34 6.43 6.65 -2.68
C VAL A 34 7.13 5.62 -3.56
N ASN A 35 8.34 5.93 -4.01
CA ASN A 35 9.04 5.01 -4.91
C ASN A 35 9.42 3.68 -4.27
N PRO A 36 9.92 3.64 -3.04
CA PRO A 36 10.20 2.36 -2.40
C PRO A 36 8.95 1.48 -2.25
N VAL A 37 7.82 2.07 -1.92
CA VAL A 37 6.57 1.31 -1.77
C VAL A 37 6.09 0.78 -3.12
N ILE A 38 6.14 1.61 -4.16
CA ILE A 38 5.77 1.16 -5.51
C ILE A 38 6.63 -0.03 -5.93
N LYS A 39 7.93 0.05 -5.72
CA LYS A 39 8.84 -1.03 -6.09
C LYS A 39 8.50 -2.32 -5.36
N ALA A 40 8.23 -2.24 -4.06
CA ALA A 40 7.90 -3.42 -3.27
C ALA A 40 6.59 -4.04 -3.73
N LEU A 41 5.58 -3.22 -4.01
CA LEU A 41 4.30 -3.72 -4.50
C LEU A 41 4.46 -4.42 -5.85
N ARG A 42 5.11 -3.76 -6.80
CA ARG A 42 5.29 -4.31 -8.14
C ARG A 42 6.13 -5.58 -8.13
N ALA A 43 7.15 -5.63 -7.30
CA ALA A 43 7.99 -6.82 -7.20
C ALA A 43 7.20 -8.04 -6.71
N ASN A 44 6.06 -7.82 -6.09
CA ASN A 44 5.22 -8.88 -5.55
C ASN A 44 3.89 -9.01 -6.30
N GLY A 45 3.80 -8.46 -7.49
CA GLY A 45 2.63 -8.62 -8.35
C GLY A 45 1.40 -7.83 -7.91
N ILE A 46 1.60 -6.78 -7.12
CA ILE A 46 0.51 -5.92 -6.68
C ILE A 46 0.52 -4.66 -7.53
N GLU A 47 -0.61 -4.38 -8.16
CA GLU A 47 -0.71 -3.27 -9.09
C GLU A 47 -1.03 -1.98 -8.37
N VAL A 48 -0.31 -0.91 -8.73
CA VAL A 48 -0.62 0.43 -8.26
C VAL A 48 -1.59 1.03 -9.26
N THR A 49 -2.81 1.29 -8.83
CA THR A 49 -3.88 1.73 -9.72
C THR A 49 -4.05 3.24 -9.77
N ALA A 50 -3.61 3.95 -8.75
CA ALA A 50 -3.68 5.41 -8.72
C ALA A 50 -2.67 5.94 -7.70
N LEU A 51 -2.15 7.11 -7.99
CA LEU A 51 -1.26 7.83 -7.07
C LEU A 51 -1.54 9.30 -7.23
N HIS A 52 -1.89 9.97 -6.14
CA HIS A 52 -2.16 11.40 -6.18
C HIS A 52 -1.89 12.05 -4.84
N SER A 53 -1.71 13.35 -4.85
CA SER A 53 -1.64 14.14 -3.63
C SER A 53 -2.88 15.02 -3.56
N HIS A 54 -3.38 15.23 -2.35
CA HIS A 54 -4.63 15.97 -2.17
C HIS A 54 -4.42 17.45 -1.94
N MET A 55 -3.36 17.83 -1.25
CA MET A 55 -3.17 19.21 -0.82
C MET A 55 -1.89 19.76 -1.39
N LEU A 56 -1.98 20.98 -1.89
CA LEU A 56 -0.81 21.62 -2.47
C LEU A 56 0.10 22.27 -1.45
N ASN A 57 -0.48 22.72 -0.33
CA ASN A 57 0.26 23.47 0.67
C ASN A 57 0.54 22.70 1.94
N GLU A 58 0.33 21.43 1.91
CA GLU A 58 0.55 20.55 3.05
C GLU A 58 2.04 20.33 3.31
N THR A 59 2.42 20.29 4.58
CA THR A 59 3.80 20.00 4.96
C THR A 59 3.80 19.00 6.10
N PRO A 60 4.30 17.76 5.88
CA PRO A 60 4.78 17.25 4.60
C PRO A 60 3.62 16.98 3.64
N ARG A 61 3.93 16.98 2.35
CA ARG A 61 2.94 16.60 1.36
C ARG A 61 2.63 15.11 1.49
N LEU A 62 1.36 14.78 1.51
CA LEU A 62 0.90 13.40 1.59
C LEU A 62 0.48 12.91 0.21
N PHE A 63 0.80 11.65 -0.06
CA PHE A 63 0.43 10.98 -1.30
C PHE A 63 -0.46 9.81 -0.95
N PHE A 64 -1.52 9.65 -1.73
CA PHE A 64 -2.48 8.57 -1.58
C PHE A 64 -2.27 7.60 -2.71
N MET A 65 -1.95 6.36 -2.36
CA MET A 65 -1.62 5.34 -3.34
C MET A 65 -2.60 4.19 -3.23
N HIS A 66 -3.36 3.98 -4.30
CA HIS A 66 -4.33 2.89 -4.37
C HIS A 66 -3.71 1.69 -5.05
N PHE A 67 -4.02 0.51 -4.55
CA PHE A 67 -3.47 -0.71 -5.13
C PHE A 67 -4.52 -1.79 -5.20
N TRP A 68 -4.25 -2.77 -6.06
CA TRP A 68 -5.14 -3.92 -6.26
C TRP A 68 -4.31 -5.11 -6.68
N ALA A 69 -4.75 -6.29 -6.24
CA ALA A 69 -4.19 -7.54 -6.73
C ALA A 69 -5.15 -8.68 -6.49
N ASN A 70 -4.98 -9.74 -7.26
CA ASN A 70 -5.70 -10.98 -7.07
C ASN A 70 -4.69 -12.10 -7.30
N ASP A 71 -4.32 -12.78 -6.22
CA ASP A 71 -3.30 -13.81 -6.27
C ASP A 71 -3.41 -14.66 -5.02
N TYR A 72 -2.46 -15.56 -4.82
CA TYR A 72 -2.44 -16.37 -3.61
C TYR A 72 -2.26 -15.46 -2.39
N ALA A 73 -3.08 -15.72 -1.36
CA ALA A 73 -3.11 -14.87 -0.18
C ALA A 73 -1.75 -14.74 0.50
N LYS A 74 -1.00 -15.86 0.56
CA LYS A 74 0.34 -15.83 1.18
C LYS A 74 1.30 -14.94 0.42
N LYS A 75 1.23 -14.98 -0.92
CA LYS A 75 2.08 -14.13 -1.75
C LYS A 75 1.74 -12.67 -1.55
N LEU A 76 0.45 -12.35 -1.52
CA LEU A 76 -0.01 -10.99 -1.32
C LEU A 76 0.39 -10.47 0.07
N ALA A 77 0.25 -11.30 1.08
CA ALA A 77 0.62 -10.91 2.44
C ALA A 77 2.11 -10.57 2.53
N ARG A 78 2.97 -11.36 1.87
CA ARG A 78 4.40 -11.06 1.84
C ARG A 78 4.69 -9.75 1.10
N GLY A 79 3.99 -9.53 -0.01
CA GLY A 79 4.16 -8.31 -0.78
C GLY A 79 3.73 -7.07 -0.02
N LEU A 80 2.60 -7.17 0.67
CA LEU A 80 2.12 -6.05 1.49
C LEU A 80 3.05 -5.80 2.67
N ARG A 81 3.58 -6.85 3.27
CA ARG A 81 4.56 -6.70 4.36
C ARG A 81 5.81 -6.01 3.85
N ALA A 82 6.30 -6.41 2.68
CA ALA A 82 7.46 -5.76 2.08
C ALA A 82 7.21 -4.28 1.84
N ALA A 83 6.01 -3.93 1.37
CA ALA A 83 5.65 -2.53 1.16
C ALA A 83 5.58 -1.76 2.47
N LEU A 84 4.96 -2.35 3.49
CA LEU A 84 4.86 -1.71 4.81
C LEU A 84 6.24 -1.46 5.41
N ASP A 85 7.18 -2.37 5.18
CA ASP A 85 8.55 -2.20 5.68
C ASP A 85 9.26 -1.00 5.05
N ARG A 86 8.74 -0.48 3.94
CA ARG A 86 9.30 0.71 3.28
C ARG A 86 8.67 2.00 3.78
N THR A 87 7.74 1.91 4.70
CA THR A 87 7.12 3.09 5.31
C THR A 87 7.72 3.31 6.69
N ASN A 88 7.40 4.45 7.29
CA ASN A 88 7.85 4.76 8.65
C ASN A 88 6.87 4.30 9.71
N SER A 89 5.93 3.46 9.35
CA SER A 89 4.84 3.07 10.27
C SER A 89 5.04 1.71 10.90
N LYS A 90 6.23 1.18 10.90
CA LYS A 90 6.48 -0.09 11.58
C LYS A 90 6.67 0.06 13.09
#